data_c6f051fc5d5348316616606545f7bbb3
#
_entry.id   c6f051fc5d5348316616606545f7bbb3
#
_cell.length_a   1.000
_cell.length_b   1.000
_cell.length_c   1.000
_cell.angle_alpha   90.00
_cell.angle_beta   90.00
_cell.angle_gamma   90.00
#
_symmetry.space_group_name_H-M   'P 1'
#
loop_
_entity.id
_entity.type
_entity.pdbx_description
1 polymer ?
#
loop_
_entity_poly.entity_id
_entity_poly.type
_entity_poly.pdbx_seq_one_letter_code
_entity_poly.pdbx_strand_id
1 'polypeptide(L)'
;MKLQRVFALSKKNLKAVIRDPGALFMLILFPVIATMAFGFSFGTADSGQPTYQIGVVNADFSGLRWSQYFIGNLSETMILNVQNYSDSGAALGDLSQGNIQAVLIIPGDFGLSCNSFWNSPTNPSHWVNTTVILFLDSGSLFATQAIPTIIQQTLSRTVHGIQPASTYGPVNIGIPSLVDVSKLTTFDYFAPGFFAFFAIFSIMTVAQSFTFEREKGLLRRIKTTPTTSSEFMASQAVSNMIIAMIQVATVFLVATLVGYQPLGDVTSFILAFIILSIFSLCCVGFGLIAATLAKSSGAATGIAFIFIMPLMFLGTFVSVGLSAIAKDAGKFVPSYYVTDALTSLFLRGASVTSPAILLDISIVTIYSAVVLILGIILYGKYGKT
;
A
#
# COMPACT_ATOMS: atom_id res chain seq x y z
N MET A 1 36.82 -2.65 -10.19
CA MET A 1 35.75 -3.67 -10.29
C MET A 1 35.64 -4.12 -11.74
N LYS A 2 35.82 -5.42 -12.06
CA LYS A 2 35.67 -5.92 -13.41
C LYS A 2 34.25 -6.45 -13.63
N LEU A 3 33.46 -5.77 -14.46
CA LEU A 3 32.07 -6.11 -14.76
C LEU A 3 31.88 -7.57 -15.21
N GLN A 4 32.82 -8.10 -15.97
CA GLN A 4 32.78 -9.51 -16.40
C GLN A 4 32.75 -10.50 -15.24
N ARG A 5 33.46 -10.23 -14.13
CA ARG A 5 33.46 -11.09 -12.94
C ARG A 5 32.15 -11.01 -12.18
N VAL A 6 31.60 -9.80 -12.04
CA VAL A 6 30.29 -9.59 -11.45
C VAL A 6 29.24 -10.37 -12.23
N PHE A 7 29.22 -10.26 -13.56
CA PHE A 7 28.28 -10.97 -14.41
C PHE A 7 28.43 -12.50 -14.33
N ALA A 8 29.67 -13.02 -14.32
CA ALA A 8 29.93 -14.46 -14.20
C ALA A 8 29.44 -15.02 -12.84
N LEU A 9 29.67 -14.31 -11.76
CA LEU A 9 29.18 -14.68 -10.42
C LEU A 9 27.65 -14.56 -10.32
N SER A 10 27.04 -13.51 -10.88
CA SER A 10 25.60 -13.38 -10.93
C SER A 10 24.94 -14.52 -11.71
N LYS A 11 25.50 -14.89 -12.85
CA LYS A 11 25.03 -16.05 -13.64
C LYS A 11 25.13 -17.36 -12.86
N LYS A 12 26.21 -17.56 -12.10
CA LYS A 12 26.38 -18.72 -11.20
C LYS A 12 25.26 -18.75 -10.15
N ASN A 13 24.98 -17.61 -9.51
CA ASN A 13 23.97 -17.50 -8.44
C ASN A 13 22.57 -17.76 -8.98
N LEU A 14 22.18 -17.15 -10.11
CA LEU A 14 20.90 -17.41 -10.78
C LEU A 14 20.73 -18.89 -11.14
N LYS A 15 21.81 -19.50 -11.66
CA LYS A 15 21.78 -20.94 -12.01
C LYS A 15 21.67 -21.84 -10.78
N ALA A 16 22.17 -21.43 -9.61
CA ALA A 16 22.00 -22.13 -8.35
C ALA A 16 20.54 -22.10 -7.91
N VAL A 17 19.88 -20.95 -7.95
CA VAL A 17 18.45 -20.81 -7.62
C VAL A 17 17.56 -21.64 -8.54
N ILE A 18 17.79 -21.63 -9.85
CA ILE A 18 17.00 -22.42 -10.81
C ILE A 18 17.16 -23.93 -10.58
N ARG A 19 18.26 -24.39 -9.99
CA ARG A 19 18.53 -25.80 -9.70
C ARG A 19 18.10 -26.24 -8.32
N ASP A 20 17.63 -25.32 -7.51
CA ASP A 20 17.12 -25.58 -6.16
C ASP A 20 15.58 -25.70 -6.18
N PRO A 21 15.00 -26.91 -6.05
CA PRO A 21 13.55 -27.10 -6.06
C PRO A 21 12.85 -26.34 -4.94
N GLY A 22 13.49 -26.20 -3.76
CA GLY A 22 12.95 -25.46 -2.65
C GLY A 22 12.87 -23.95 -2.92
N ALA A 23 13.92 -23.41 -3.56
CA ALA A 23 13.93 -22.02 -3.99
C ALA A 23 12.87 -21.75 -5.07
N LEU A 24 12.72 -22.64 -6.05
CA LEU A 24 11.67 -22.53 -7.08
C LEU A 24 10.26 -22.65 -6.50
N PHE A 25 10.06 -23.54 -5.53
CA PHE A 25 8.78 -23.66 -4.81
C PHE A 25 8.43 -22.34 -4.13
N MET A 26 9.37 -21.75 -3.38
CA MET A 26 9.19 -20.46 -2.71
C MET A 26 8.99 -19.30 -3.70
N LEU A 27 9.61 -19.37 -4.87
CA LEU A 27 9.52 -18.33 -5.88
C LEU A 27 8.17 -18.32 -6.61
N ILE A 28 7.58 -19.49 -6.86
CA ILE A 28 6.39 -19.63 -7.72
C ILE A 28 5.15 -20.00 -6.90
N LEU A 29 5.22 -21.08 -6.10
CA LEU A 29 4.04 -21.64 -5.46
C LEU A 29 3.64 -20.90 -4.19
N PHE A 30 4.60 -20.47 -3.38
CA PHE A 30 4.33 -19.69 -2.17
C PHE A 30 3.60 -18.37 -2.46
N PRO A 31 3.98 -17.56 -3.48
CA PRO A 31 3.22 -16.39 -3.90
C PRO A 31 1.75 -16.69 -4.19
N VAL A 32 1.48 -17.75 -4.94
CA VAL A 32 0.11 -18.13 -5.31
C VAL A 32 -0.72 -18.52 -4.08
N ILE A 33 -0.17 -19.39 -3.23
CA ILE A 33 -0.84 -19.84 -1.99
C ILE A 33 -1.07 -18.66 -1.04
N ALA A 34 -0.06 -17.81 -0.85
CA ALA A 34 -0.18 -16.65 0.03
C ALA A 34 -1.24 -15.67 -0.46
N THR A 35 -1.26 -15.37 -1.77
CA THR A 35 -2.26 -14.49 -2.38
C THR A 35 -3.68 -15.00 -2.11
N MET A 36 -3.89 -16.30 -2.24
CA MET A 36 -5.18 -16.93 -1.95
C MET A 36 -5.51 -16.90 -0.44
N ALA A 37 -4.56 -17.29 0.42
CA ALA A 37 -4.77 -17.37 1.86
C ALA A 37 -5.08 -16.01 2.50
N PHE A 38 -4.34 -14.97 2.11
CA PHE A 38 -4.56 -13.62 2.64
C PHE A 38 -5.90 -13.02 2.19
N GLY A 39 -6.33 -13.27 0.96
CA GLY A 39 -7.63 -12.83 0.46
C GLY A 39 -8.80 -13.38 1.28
N PHE A 40 -8.67 -14.61 1.80
CA PHE A 40 -9.68 -15.21 2.68
C PHE A 40 -9.59 -14.75 4.14
N SER A 41 -8.38 -14.43 4.62
CA SER A 41 -8.15 -14.15 6.06
C SER A 41 -8.48 -12.72 6.46
N PHE A 42 -8.36 -11.75 5.55
CA PHE A 42 -8.54 -10.33 5.88
C PHE A 42 -9.90 -9.74 5.50
N GLY A 43 -10.80 -10.55 4.94
CA GLY A 43 -12.16 -10.12 4.64
C GLY A 43 -13.08 -9.94 5.86
N THR A 44 -12.61 -10.26 7.08
CA THR A 44 -13.41 -10.24 8.30
C THR A 44 -12.70 -9.66 9.53
N ALA A 45 -11.63 -8.90 9.36
CA ALA A 45 -10.90 -8.33 10.51
C ALA A 45 -11.69 -7.17 11.14
N ASP A 46 -12.57 -7.53 12.07
CA ASP A 46 -13.19 -6.64 13.03
C ASP A 46 -12.18 -6.36 14.16
N SER A 47 -11.42 -5.27 14.06
CA SER A 47 -10.48 -4.90 15.12
C SER A 47 -10.32 -3.39 15.22
N GLY A 48 -11.09 -2.81 16.17
CA GLY A 48 -11.05 -1.40 16.54
C GLY A 48 -11.73 -0.52 15.46
N GLN A 49 -12.69 0.32 15.88
CA GLN A 49 -13.40 1.16 14.89
C GLN A 49 -12.38 1.97 14.09
N PRO A 50 -12.23 1.71 12.79
CA PRO A 50 -11.31 2.48 11.96
C PRO A 50 -11.78 3.92 11.90
N THR A 51 -10.89 4.87 12.15
CA THR A 51 -11.19 6.28 11.95
C THR A 51 -10.78 6.70 10.54
N TYR A 52 -11.73 7.29 9.81
CA TYR A 52 -11.50 7.77 8.44
C TYR A 52 -11.38 9.29 8.45
N GLN A 53 -10.36 9.82 7.78
CA GLN A 53 -10.19 11.26 7.57
C GLN A 53 -11.08 11.69 6.40
N ILE A 54 -12.02 12.60 6.61
CA ILE A 54 -12.87 13.12 5.54
C ILE A 54 -12.75 14.64 5.43
N GLY A 55 -12.62 15.14 4.20
CA GLY A 55 -12.72 16.55 3.89
C GLY A 55 -14.18 16.95 3.68
N VAL A 56 -14.65 18.01 4.31
CA VAL A 56 -15.99 18.55 4.09
C VAL A 56 -15.90 19.94 3.51
N VAL A 57 -16.55 20.15 2.39
CA VAL A 57 -16.74 21.45 1.74
C VAL A 57 -18.21 21.83 1.90
N ASN A 58 -18.48 22.83 2.72
CA ASN A 58 -19.84 23.33 2.94
C ASN A 58 -20.13 24.51 2.05
N ALA A 59 -20.95 24.33 1.02
CA ALA A 59 -21.41 25.37 0.11
C ALA A 59 -22.85 25.84 0.45
N ASP A 60 -23.43 25.42 1.57
CA ASP A 60 -24.79 25.79 1.98
C ASP A 60 -24.87 27.27 2.39
N PHE A 61 -25.51 28.06 1.58
CA PHE A 61 -25.76 29.50 1.80
C PHE A 61 -27.18 29.79 2.24
N SER A 62 -27.97 28.80 2.58
CA SER A 62 -29.39 28.97 2.95
C SER A 62 -29.61 29.79 4.23
N GLY A 63 -28.57 30.02 5.02
CA GLY A 63 -28.68 30.65 6.35
C GLY A 63 -29.31 29.75 7.43
N LEU A 64 -29.69 28.53 7.05
CA LEU A 64 -30.26 27.54 7.95
C LEU A 64 -29.15 26.68 8.55
N ARG A 65 -29.32 26.23 9.80
CA ARG A 65 -28.26 25.48 10.50
C ARG A 65 -28.17 23.97 10.15
N TRP A 66 -28.90 23.50 9.15
CA TRP A 66 -28.96 22.08 8.79
C TRP A 66 -27.61 21.50 8.40
N SER A 67 -26.83 22.21 7.60
CA SER A 67 -25.48 21.77 7.22
C SER A 67 -24.53 21.68 8.42
N GLN A 68 -24.64 22.62 9.37
CA GLN A 68 -23.85 22.60 10.60
C GLN A 68 -24.24 21.43 11.51
N TYR A 69 -25.55 21.13 11.66
CA TYR A 69 -26.00 19.95 12.39
C TYR A 69 -25.53 18.65 11.73
N PHE A 70 -25.56 18.58 10.40
CA PHE A 70 -25.09 17.42 9.68
C PHE A 70 -23.58 17.19 9.89
N ILE A 71 -22.75 18.22 9.76
CA ILE A 71 -21.29 18.17 10.03
C ILE A 71 -21.02 17.80 11.49
N GLY A 72 -21.77 18.37 12.43
CA GLY A 72 -21.68 18.01 13.85
C GLY A 72 -21.97 16.53 14.11
N ASN A 73 -23.08 16.04 13.59
CA ASN A 73 -23.45 14.62 13.68
C ASN A 73 -22.41 13.68 13.05
N LEU A 74 -21.76 14.08 11.94
CA LEU A 74 -20.66 13.31 11.34
C LEU A 74 -19.47 13.21 12.29
N SER A 75 -19.10 14.33 12.94
CA SER A 75 -18.00 14.36 13.91
C SER A 75 -18.29 13.54 15.17
N GLU A 76 -19.56 13.48 15.60
CA GLU A 76 -20.00 12.70 16.76
C GLU A 76 -19.92 11.18 16.56
N THR A 77 -19.82 10.70 15.32
CA THR A 77 -19.73 9.25 15.04
C THR A 77 -18.46 8.61 15.60
N MET A 78 -17.43 9.40 15.94
CA MET A 78 -16.07 8.97 16.34
C MET A 78 -15.35 8.08 15.32
N ILE A 79 -16.02 7.74 14.22
CA ILE A 79 -15.49 6.94 13.10
C ILE A 79 -14.94 7.86 12.00
N LEU A 80 -15.53 9.06 11.87
CA LEU A 80 -15.13 10.07 10.88
C LEU A 80 -14.40 11.22 11.55
N ASN A 81 -13.18 11.49 11.14
CA ASN A 81 -12.44 12.69 11.52
C ASN A 81 -12.63 13.76 10.44
N VAL A 82 -13.43 14.77 10.77
CA VAL A 82 -13.90 15.77 9.80
C VAL A 82 -12.91 16.93 9.72
N GLN A 83 -12.37 17.19 8.53
CA GLN A 83 -11.60 18.38 8.17
C GLN A 83 -12.43 19.30 7.28
N ASN A 84 -12.58 20.57 7.69
CA ASN A 84 -13.30 21.56 6.90
C ASN A 84 -12.37 22.18 5.86
N TYR A 85 -12.82 22.20 4.62
CA TYR A 85 -12.15 22.86 3.49
C TYR A 85 -12.99 24.02 2.98
N SER A 86 -12.34 25.12 2.64
CA SER A 86 -12.96 26.26 2.01
C SER A 86 -13.09 26.13 0.50
N ASP A 87 -12.26 25.26 -0.11
CA ASP A 87 -12.21 25.02 -1.55
C ASP A 87 -12.25 23.53 -1.87
N SER A 88 -13.06 23.18 -2.87
CA SER A 88 -13.19 21.79 -3.33
C SER A 88 -11.92 21.31 -4.05
N GLY A 89 -11.19 22.17 -4.72
CA GLY A 89 -9.94 21.83 -5.41
C GLY A 89 -8.86 21.37 -4.43
N ALA A 90 -8.70 22.07 -3.30
CA ALA A 90 -7.77 21.67 -2.25
C ALA A 90 -8.17 20.31 -1.63
N ALA A 91 -9.46 20.13 -1.33
CA ALA A 91 -9.95 18.87 -0.78
C ALA A 91 -9.73 17.68 -1.74
N LEU A 92 -10.03 17.84 -3.03
CA LEU A 92 -9.80 16.83 -4.06
C LEU A 92 -8.30 16.57 -4.29
N GLY A 93 -7.45 17.58 -4.13
CA GLY A 93 -6.01 17.45 -4.16
C GLY A 93 -5.51 16.52 -3.06
N ASP A 94 -5.96 16.72 -1.83
CA ASP A 94 -5.61 15.89 -0.68
C ASP A 94 -6.19 14.46 -0.81
N LEU A 95 -7.38 14.30 -1.39
CA LEU A 95 -7.96 13.00 -1.69
C LEU A 95 -7.10 12.23 -2.70
N SER A 96 -6.67 12.88 -3.77
CA SER A 96 -5.85 12.26 -4.82
C SER A 96 -4.46 11.82 -4.31
N GLN A 97 -3.96 12.50 -3.28
CA GLN A 97 -2.70 12.15 -2.60
C GLN A 97 -2.88 11.11 -1.49
N GLY A 98 -4.13 10.73 -1.16
CA GLY A 98 -4.43 9.78 -0.08
C GLY A 98 -4.30 10.35 1.32
N ASN A 99 -4.19 11.68 1.47
CA ASN A 99 -4.15 12.35 2.77
C ASN A 99 -5.48 12.21 3.51
N ILE A 100 -6.59 12.21 2.77
CA ILE A 100 -7.95 11.97 3.25
C ILE A 100 -8.61 10.85 2.44
N GLN A 101 -9.57 10.16 3.03
CA GLN A 101 -10.23 9.00 2.42
C GLN A 101 -11.55 9.34 1.70
N ALA A 102 -12.10 10.50 1.97
CA ALA A 102 -13.30 10.99 1.26
C ALA A 102 -13.37 12.51 1.25
N VAL A 103 -14.08 13.06 0.27
CA VAL A 103 -14.49 14.47 0.22
C VAL A 103 -16.00 14.52 0.09
N LEU A 104 -16.64 15.19 1.04
CA LEU A 104 -18.06 15.44 1.07
C LEU A 104 -18.34 16.90 0.69
N ILE A 105 -19.06 17.12 -0.40
CA ILE A 105 -19.49 18.47 -0.84
C ILE A 105 -20.97 18.63 -0.54
N ILE A 106 -21.29 19.54 0.36
CA ILE A 106 -22.65 19.90 0.74
C ILE A 106 -23.11 21.03 -0.20
N PRO A 107 -24.16 20.85 -1.00
CA PRO A 107 -24.62 21.85 -1.96
C PRO A 107 -25.28 23.06 -1.31
N GLY A 108 -25.41 24.15 -2.08
CA GLY A 108 -25.91 25.44 -1.58
C GLY A 108 -27.39 25.45 -1.15
N ASP A 109 -28.18 24.53 -1.63
CA ASP A 109 -29.60 24.37 -1.36
C ASP A 109 -29.90 23.28 -0.30
N PHE A 110 -28.87 22.73 0.33
CA PHE A 110 -29.00 21.65 1.32
C PHE A 110 -29.94 22.01 2.47
N GLY A 111 -29.76 23.18 3.07
CA GLY A 111 -30.60 23.65 4.16
C GLY A 111 -32.04 23.85 3.74
N LEU A 112 -32.29 24.35 2.52
CA LEU A 112 -33.65 24.51 1.96
C LEU A 112 -34.31 23.13 1.76
N SER A 113 -33.56 22.16 1.25
CA SER A 113 -34.02 20.80 1.04
C SER A 113 -34.45 20.15 2.35
N CYS A 114 -33.60 20.16 3.38
CA CYS A 114 -33.94 19.63 4.70
C CYS A 114 -35.14 20.33 5.31
N ASN A 115 -35.24 21.66 5.22
CA ASN A 115 -36.36 22.44 5.73
C ASN A 115 -37.67 22.16 5.00
N SER A 116 -37.63 21.94 3.67
CA SER A 116 -38.82 21.58 2.88
C SER A 116 -39.42 20.25 3.33
N PHE A 117 -38.57 19.27 3.62
CA PHE A 117 -38.98 17.98 4.19
C PHE A 117 -39.59 18.14 5.59
N TRP A 118 -38.93 18.90 6.45
CA TRP A 118 -39.37 19.13 7.83
C TRP A 118 -40.75 19.78 7.90
N ASN A 119 -41.04 20.71 6.98
CA ASN A 119 -42.32 21.41 6.91
C ASN A 119 -43.43 20.57 6.28
N SER A 120 -43.08 19.62 5.41
CA SER A 120 -44.07 18.79 4.68
C SER A 120 -43.59 17.36 4.47
N PRO A 121 -43.42 16.56 5.57
CA PRO A 121 -42.78 15.24 5.49
C PRO A 121 -43.62 14.22 4.69
N THR A 122 -44.93 14.41 4.57
CA THR A 122 -45.83 13.47 3.88
C THR A 122 -46.14 13.87 2.44
N ASN A 123 -45.70 15.05 1.99
CA ASN A 123 -46.05 15.56 0.65
C ASN A 123 -44.80 15.82 -0.21
N PRO A 124 -44.34 14.81 -1.01
CA PRO A 124 -43.12 14.90 -1.82
C PRO A 124 -43.12 16.02 -2.87
N SER A 125 -44.30 16.49 -3.30
CA SER A 125 -44.41 17.57 -4.31
C SER A 125 -43.90 18.93 -3.80
N HIS A 126 -43.81 19.11 -2.49
CA HIS A 126 -43.29 20.33 -1.87
C HIS A 126 -41.76 20.24 -1.49
N TRP A 127 -41.13 19.12 -1.79
CA TRP A 127 -39.73 18.93 -1.45
C TRP A 127 -38.81 19.60 -2.48
N VAL A 128 -37.75 20.25 -1.95
CA VAL A 128 -36.63 20.73 -2.77
C VAL A 128 -35.61 19.61 -2.82
N ASN A 129 -35.47 18.95 -3.96
CA ASN A 129 -34.51 17.87 -4.10
C ASN A 129 -33.09 18.41 -4.27
N THR A 130 -32.14 17.81 -3.54
CA THR A 130 -30.73 18.14 -3.66
C THR A 130 -29.86 16.90 -3.58
N THR A 131 -28.61 17.00 -3.99
CA THR A 131 -27.66 15.89 -3.99
C THR A 131 -26.36 16.30 -3.32
N VAL A 132 -26.02 15.65 -2.22
CA VAL A 132 -24.72 15.76 -1.58
C VAL A 132 -23.72 14.90 -2.36
N ILE A 133 -22.59 15.47 -2.72
CA ILE A 133 -21.59 14.79 -3.55
C ILE A 133 -20.52 14.22 -2.65
N LEU A 134 -20.24 12.92 -2.81
CA LEU A 134 -19.24 12.19 -2.03
C LEU A 134 -18.20 11.58 -2.97
N PHE A 135 -16.98 12.11 -2.92
CA PHE A 135 -15.82 11.50 -3.56
C PHE A 135 -15.11 10.59 -2.57
N LEU A 136 -14.64 9.44 -3.03
CA LEU A 136 -13.98 8.42 -2.21
C LEU A 136 -12.58 8.13 -2.71
N ASP A 137 -11.66 7.84 -1.78
CA ASP A 137 -10.32 7.32 -2.12
C ASP A 137 -10.45 5.90 -2.66
N SER A 138 -10.24 5.74 -3.96
CA SER A 138 -10.22 4.43 -4.63
C SER A 138 -9.09 3.51 -4.15
N GLY A 139 -8.09 4.05 -3.47
CA GLY A 139 -6.99 3.27 -2.88
C GLY A 139 -7.33 2.59 -1.55
N SER A 140 -8.51 2.87 -0.96
CA SER A 140 -8.92 2.33 0.34
C SER A 140 -10.21 1.52 0.24
N LEU A 141 -10.10 0.18 0.26
CA LEU A 141 -11.23 -0.74 0.19
C LEU A 141 -12.26 -0.50 1.30
N PHE A 142 -11.78 -0.40 2.55
CA PHE A 142 -12.70 -0.24 3.69
C PHE A 142 -13.36 1.13 3.73
N ALA A 143 -12.64 2.19 3.34
CA ALA A 143 -13.22 3.53 3.25
C ALA A 143 -14.33 3.57 2.20
N THR A 144 -14.12 2.98 1.02
CA THR A 144 -15.13 2.95 -0.06
C THR A 144 -16.39 2.17 0.30
N GLN A 145 -16.31 1.20 1.20
CA GLN A 145 -17.48 0.44 1.65
C GLN A 145 -18.15 1.07 2.90
N ALA A 146 -17.36 1.57 3.84
CA ALA A 146 -17.87 2.05 5.13
C ALA A 146 -18.40 3.48 5.07
N ILE A 147 -17.66 4.40 4.44
CA ILE A 147 -17.98 5.84 4.47
C ILE A 147 -19.38 6.15 3.89
N PRO A 148 -19.78 5.62 2.72
CA PRO A 148 -21.11 5.90 2.18
C PRO A 148 -22.23 5.50 3.13
N THR A 149 -22.10 4.33 3.77
CA THR A 149 -23.08 3.82 4.72
C THR A 149 -23.20 4.72 5.96
N ILE A 150 -22.06 5.16 6.49
CA ILE A 150 -22.02 6.04 7.67
C ILE A 150 -22.64 7.40 7.33
N ILE A 151 -22.27 7.99 6.19
CA ILE A 151 -22.80 9.29 5.75
C ILE A 151 -24.29 9.18 5.51
N GLN A 152 -24.77 8.11 4.85
CA GLN A 152 -26.20 7.91 4.62
C GLN A 152 -27.00 7.75 5.91
N GLN A 153 -26.50 7.00 6.89
CA GLN A 153 -27.11 6.87 8.21
C GLN A 153 -27.16 8.21 8.94
N THR A 154 -26.07 8.97 8.92
CA THR A 154 -25.99 10.27 9.58
C THR A 154 -26.90 11.30 8.90
N LEU A 155 -26.95 11.30 7.57
CA LEU A 155 -27.87 12.13 6.81
C LEU A 155 -29.32 11.81 7.15
N SER A 156 -29.67 10.52 7.17
CA SER A 156 -31.00 10.07 7.56
C SER A 156 -31.38 10.52 8.98
N ARG A 157 -30.46 10.40 9.96
CA ARG A 157 -30.68 10.90 11.32
C ARG A 157 -30.87 12.42 11.35
N THR A 158 -30.10 13.16 10.57
CA THR A 158 -30.19 14.63 10.51
C THR A 158 -31.52 15.09 9.92
N VAL A 159 -31.98 14.45 8.84
CA VAL A 159 -33.20 14.86 8.12
C VAL A 159 -34.49 14.34 8.78
N HIS A 160 -34.49 13.09 9.27
CA HIS A 160 -35.68 12.42 9.82
C HIS A 160 -35.77 12.46 11.36
N GLY A 161 -34.68 12.88 12.04
CA GLY A 161 -34.60 12.79 13.50
C GLY A 161 -34.56 11.33 13.98
N ILE A 162 -35.28 11.05 15.10
CA ILE A 162 -35.33 9.71 15.73
C ILE A 162 -36.37 8.79 15.06
N GLN A 163 -37.10 9.26 14.03
CA GLN A 163 -38.08 8.44 13.34
C GLN A 163 -37.44 7.36 12.48
N PRO A 164 -38.08 6.18 12.31
CA PRO A 164 -37.57 5.13 11.45
C PRO A 164 -37.35 5.68 10.04
N ALA A 165 -36.14 5.51 9.52
CA ALA A 165 -35.73 6.01 8.23
C ALA A 165 -36.70 5.55 7.11
N SER A 166 -37.44 6.48 6.57
CA SER A 166 -38.09 6.23 5.29
C SER A 166 -37.03 6.25 4.20
N THR A 167 -37.09 5.31 3.28
CA THR A 167 -36.14 5.17 2.17
C THR A 167 -36.20 6.37 1.20
N TYR A 168 -37.14 7.29 1.39
CA TYR A 168 -37.43 8.42 0.54
C TYR A 168 -37.27 9.73 1.30
N GLY A 169 -36.38 10.56 0.82
CA GLY A 169 -36.16 11.93 1.29
C GLY A 169 -35.67 12.83 0.16
N PRO A 170 -35.72 14.17 0.33
CA PRO A 170 -35.33 15.11 -0.71
C PRO A 170 -33.82 15.20 -0.92
N VAL A 171 -33.02 14.63 -0.04
CA VAL A 171 -31.55 14.67 -0.11
C VAL A 171 -31.03 13.31 -0.55
N ASN A 172 -30.36 13.30 -1.69
CA ASN A 172 -29.71 12.12 -2.23
C ASN A 172 -28.18 12.22 -2.07
N ILE A 173 -27.48 11.08 -2.06
CA ILE A 173 -26.03 11.04 -2.10
C ILE A 173 -25.61 10.64 -3.51
N GLY A 174 -24.93 11.53 -4.20
CA GLY A 174 -24.25 11.23 -5.46
C GLY A 174 -22.80 10.83 -5.17
N ILE A 175 -22.37 9.71 -5.70
CA ILE A 175 -20.99 9.21 -5.56
C ILE A 175 -20.34 9.25 -6.95
N PRO A 176 -19.91 10.43 -7.46
CA PRO A 176 -19.04 10.46 -8.63
C PRO A 176 -17.67 9.96 -8.22
N SER A 177 -17.17 8.93 -8.86
CA SER A 177 -15.80 8.48 -8.62
C SER A 177 -14.85 9.29 -9.50
N LEU A 178 -13.72 9.73 -8.93
CA LEU A 178 -12.58 10.25 -9.71
C LEU A 178 -12.01 9.14 -10.60
N VAL A 179 -12.22 7.89 -10.18
CA VAL A 179 -11.88 6.66 -10.87
C VAL A 179 -13.09 5.75 -10.80
N ASP A 180 -13.36 4.96 -11.82
CA ASP A 180 -14.49 4.02 -11.84
C ASP A 180 -14.29 2.86 -10.85
N VAL A 181 -14.58 3.13 -9.58
CA VAL A 181 -14.40 2.19 -8.46
C VAL A 181 -15.31 0.96 -8.60
N SER A 182 -16.39 1.07 -9.37
CA SER A 182 -17.32 -0.04 -9.60
C SER A 182 -16.67 -1.26 -10.27
N LYS A 183 -15.50 -1.05 -10.91
CA LYS A 183 -14.72 -2.11 -11.57
C LYS A 183 -13.66 -2.76 -10.68
N LEU A 184 -13.32 -2.15 -9.53
CA LEU A 184 -12.29 -2.69 -8.65
C LEU A 184 -12.85 -3.85 -7.83
N THR A 185 -12.15 -4.98 -7.86
CA THR A 185 -12.44 -6.14 -7.02
C THR A 185 -11.69 -6.06 -5.70
N THR A 186 -12.11 -6.85 -4.71
CA THR A 186 -11.37 -6.95 -3.42
C THR A 186 -9.91 -7.33 -3.64
N PHE A 187 -9.63 -8.13 -4.67
CA PHE A 187 -8.28 -8.54 -5.02
C PHE A 187 -7.40 -7.36 -5.48
N ASP A 188 -7.98 -6.39 -6.19
CA ASP A 188 -7.23 -5.24 -6.71
C ASP A 188 -6.63 -4.40 -5.58
N TYR A 189 -7.32 -4.30 -4.44
CA TYR A 189 -6.82 -3.58 -3.27
C TYR A 189 -5.64 -4.26 -2.58
N PHE A 190 -5.53 -5.58 -2.67
CA PHE A 190 -4.42 -6.33 -2.09
C PHE A 190 -3.21 -6.41 -3.01
N ALA A 191 -3.40 -6.33 -4.33
CA ALA A 191 -2.37 -6.57 -5.33
C ALA A 191 -1.11 -5.68 -5.15
N PRO A 192 -1.19 -4.35 -4.93
CA PRO A 192 0.00 -3.53 -4.70
C PRO A 192 0.83 -3.99 -3.51
N GLY A 193 0.15 -4.37 -2.41
CA GLY A 193 0.80 -4.93 -1.22
C GLY A 193 1.52 -6.24 -1.51
N PHE A 194 0.97 -7.12 -2.33
CA PHE A 194 1.61 -8.38 -2.71
C PHE A 194 2.88 -8.19 -3.52
N PHE A 195 2.95 -7.21 -4.40
CA PHE A 195 4.19 -6.92 -5.13
C PHE A 195 5.33 -6.54 -4.17
N ALA A 196 5.06 -5.68 -3.18
CA ALA A 196 6.02 -5.32 -2.14
C ALA A 196 6.35 -6.52 -1.23
N PHE A 197 5.35 -7.31 -0.84
CA PHE A 197 5.48 -8.48 0.01
C PHE A 197 6.49 -9.49 -0.56
N PHE A 198 6.39 -9.83 -1.85
CA PHE A 198 7.31 -10.80 -2.44
C PHE A 198 8.74 -10.27 -2.54
N ALA A 199 8.92 -8.97 -2.77
CA ALA A 199 10.25 -8.36 -2.71
C ALA A 199 10.88 -8.49 -1.31
N ILE A 200 10.11 -8.40 -0.23
CA ILE A 200 10.57 -8.55 1.16
C ILE A 200 11.17 -9.94 1.41
N PHE A 201 10.62 -11.01 0.83
CA PHE A 201 11.16 -12.35 1.01
C PHE A 201 12.57 -12.54 0.46
N SER A 202 13.04 -11.65 -0.40
CA SER A 202 14.44 -11.64 -0.82
C SER A 202 15.43 -11.44 0.34
N ILE A 203 15.00 -10.84 1.45
CA ILE A 203 15.80 -10.73 2.69
C ILE A 203 16.23 -12.12 3.16
N MET A 204 15.31 -13.07 3.19
CA MET A 204 15.59 -14.43 3.63
C MET A 204 16.52 -15.15 2.66
N THR A 205 16.28 -15.04 1.36
CA THR A 205 17.13 -15.70 0.34
C THR A 205 18.55 -15.16 0.36
N VAL A 206 18.72 -13.86 0.54
CA VAL A 206 20.05 -13.22 0.69
C VAL A 206 20.72 -13.72 1.96
N ALA A 207 20.04 -13.67 3.11
CA ALA A 207 20.60 -14.08 4.40
C ALA A 207 21.05 -15.54 4.36
N GLN A 208 20.24 -16.43 3.82
CA GLN A 208 20.56 -17.86 3.64
C GLN A 208 21.74 -18.06 2.70
N SER A 209 21.72 -17.43 1.52
CA SER A 209 22.75 -17.58 0.50
C SER A 209 24.14 -17.20 1.03
N PHE A 210 24.25 -16.06 1.67
CA PHE A 210 25.52 -15.61 2.24
C PHE A 210 26.02 -16.50 3.39
N THR A 211 25.11 -16.94 4.26
CA THR A 211 25.46 -17.82 5.38
C THR A 211 25.85 -19.20 4.89
N PHE A 212 25.13 -19.74 3.92
CA PHE A 212 25.42 -21.05 3.29
C PHE A 212 26.79 -21.03 2.58
N GLU A 213 27.10 -19.98 1.82
CA GLU A 213 28.41 -19.84 1.18
C GLU A 213 29.56 -19.74 2.20
N ARG A 214 29.31 -19.14 3.38
CA ARG A 214 30.27 -19.11 4.49
C ARG A 214 30.43 -20.50 5.10
N GLU A 215 29.35 -21.22 5.41
CA GLU A 215 29.39 -22.59 5.96
C GLU A 215 30.12 -23.58 5.05
N LYS A 216 29.89 -23.49 3.74
CA LYS A 216 30.55 -24.35 2.73
C LYS A 216 32.01 -23.94 2.45
N GLY A 217 32.53 -22.91 3.09
CA GLY A 217 33.89 -22.42 2.87
C GLY A 217 34.13 -21.84 1.48
N LEU A 218 33.05 -21.52 0.72
CA LEU A 218 33.17 -20.94 -0.61
C LEU A 218 33.86 -19.56 -0.57
N LEU A 219 33.65 -18.78 0.49
CA LEU A 219 34.32 -17.50 0.68
C LEU A 219 35.82 -17.64 0.77
N ARG A 220 36.33 -18.75 1.38
CA ARG A 220 37.79 -19.04 1.42
C ARG A 220 38.35 -19.36 0.04
N ARG A 221 37.59 -20.11 -0.77
CA ARG A 221 37.95 -20.42 -2.17
C ARG A 221 37.90 -19.19 -3.06
N ILE A 222 36.95 -18.28 -2.87
CA ILE A 222 36.87 -17.03 -3.63
C ILE A 222 38.07 -16.15 -3.32
N LYS A 223 38.58 -16.15 -2.07
CA LYS A 223 39.80 -15.41 -1.70
C LYS A 223 41.05 -15.87 -2.43
N THR A 224 41.13 -17.10 -2.95
CA THR A 224 42.22 -17.59 -3.80
C THR A 224 42.10 -17.18 -5.26
N THR A 225 40.98 -16.58 -5.65
CA THR A 225 40.75 -16.02 -6.98
C THR A 225 41.04 -14.52 -6.98
N PRO A 226 41.31 -13.90 -8.14
CA PRO A 226 41.52 -12.46 -8.22
C PRO A 226 40.20 -11.64 -8.04
N THR A 227 39.16 -12.23 -7.42
CA THR A 227 37.86 -11.58 -7.18
C THR A 227 37.89 -10.77 -5.89
N THR A 228 37.49 -9.52 -5.93
CA THR A 228 37.41 -8.66 -4.74
C THR A 228 36.10 -8.90 -3.99
N SER A 229 36.08 -8.60 -2.67
CA SER A 229 34.86 -8.70 -1.85
C SER A 229 33.75 -7.80 -2.39
N SER A 230 34.09 -6.64 -2.95
CA SER A 230 33.12 -5.73 -3.57
C SER A 230 32.50 -6.31 -4.85
N GLU A 231 33.29 -7.01 -5.69
CA GLU A 231 32.77 -7.70 -6.87
C GLU A 231 31.82 -8.84 -6.49
N PHE A 232 32.14 -9.57 -5.42
CA PHE A 232 31.27 -10.62 -4.89
C PHE A 232 29.96 -10.05 -4.36
N MET A 233 30.00 -9.01 -3.53
CA MET A 233 28.79 -8.38 -2.98
C MET A 233 27.92 -7.73 -4.06
N ALA A 234 28.54 -7.06 -5.03
CA ALA A 234 27.83 -6.51 -6.17
C ALA A 234 27.14 -7.61 -7.01
N SER A 235 27.80 -8.77 -7.20
CA SER A 235 27.19 -9.89 -7.93
C SER A 235 25.98 -10.46 -7.20
N GLN A 236 26.01 -10.54 -5.88
CA GLN A 236 24.89 -10.98 -5.07
C GLN A 236 23.73 -9.99 -5.13
N ALA A 237 24.02 -8.68 -5.01
CA ALA A 237 22.99 -7.63 -5.13
C ALA A 237 22.29 -7.70 -6.49
N VAL A 238 23.06 -7.80 -7.58
CA VAL A 238 22.52 -7.91 -8.94
C VAL A 238 21.68 -9.20 -9.10
N SER A 239 22.19 -10.34 -8.63
CA SER A 239 21.45 -11.62 -8.73
C SER A 239 20.14 -11.56 -7.97
N ASN A 240 20.14 -11.05 -6.75
CA ASN A 240 18.91 -10.98 -5.95
C ASN A 240 17.93 -9.94 -6.48
N MET A 241 18.42 -8.84 -7.05
CA MET A 241 17.56 -7.89 -7.77
C MET A 241 16.87 -8.55 -8.96
N ILE A 242 17.59 -9.31 -9.77
CA ILE A 242 16.99 -10.05 -10.89
C ILE A 242 15.97 -11.08 -10.41
N ILE A 243 16.27 -11.81 -9.31
CA ILE A 243 15.35 -12.77 -8.71
C ILE A 243 14.08 -12.06 -8.23
N ALA A 244 14.22 -10.93 -7.51
CA ALA A 244 13.08 -10.14 -7.06
C ALA A 244 12.23 -9.64 -8.22
N MET A 245 12.85 -9.21 -9.32
CA MET A 245 12.13 -8.80 -10.54
C MET A 245 11.35 -9.95 -11.17
N ILE A 246 11.95 -11.15 -11.23
CA ILE A 246 11.25 -12.35 -11.70
C ILE A 246 10.08 -12.69 -10.80
N GLN A 247 10.24 -12.60 -9.46
CA GLN A 247 9.16 -12.83 -8.50
C GLN A 247 8.00 -11.85 -8.73
N VAL A 248 8.30 -10.55 -8.80
CA VAL A 248 7.29 -9.52 -9.05
C VAL A 248 6.58 -9.73 -10.38
N ALA A 249 7.34 -10.03 -11.45
CA ALA A 249 6.76 -10.31 -12.76
C ALA A 249 5.85 -11.55 -12.73
N THR A 250 6.24 -12.59 -11.99
CA THR A 250 5.42 -13.81 -11.82
C THR A 250 4.14 -13.49 -11.06
N VAL A 251 4.23 -12.76 -9.95
CA VAL A 251 3.04 -12.35 -9.16
C VAL A 251 2.12 -11.47 -9.98
N PHE A 252 2.68 -10.53 -10.73
CA PHE A 252 1.90 -9.67 -11.62
C PHE A 252 1.18 -10.47 -12.72
N LEU A 253 1.88 -11.42 -13.34
CA LEU A 253 1.28 -12.30 -14.33
C LEU A 253 0.16 -13.16 -13.74
N VAL A 254 0.36 -13.73 -12.55
CA VAL A 254 -0.69 -14.49 -11.85
C VAL A 254 -1.86 -13.58 -11.47
N ALA A 255 -1.60 -12.38 -10.98
CA ALA A 255 -2.63 -11.43 -10.63
C ALA A 255 -3.50 -11.07 -11.85
N THR A 256 -2.87 -10.77 -13.00
CA THR A 256 -3.61 -10.47 -14.25
C THR A 256 -4.41 -11.67 -14.77
N LEU A 257 -3.89 -12.90 -14.63
CA LEU A 257 -4.63 -14.12 -15.00
C LEU A 257 -5.85 -14.37 -14.09
N VAL A 258 -5.79 -13.94 -12.83
CA VAL A 258 -6.92 -14.02 -11.88
C VAL A 258 -7.93 -12.89 -12.07
N GLY A 259 -7.62 -11.89 -12.91
CA GLY A 259 -8.55 -10.81 -13.24
C GLY A 259 -8.16 -9.43 -12.71
N TYR A 260 -6.91 -9.25 -12.24
CA TYR A 260 -6.41 -7.94 -11.82
C TYR A 260 -6.41 -6.94 -12.98
N GLN A 261 -7.07 -5.81 -12.78
CA GLN A 261 -7.19 -4.74 -13.78
C GLN A 261 -6.66 -3.41 -13.19
N PRO A 262 -5.34 -3.20 -13.24
CA PRO A 262 -4.76 -1.95 -12.75
C PRO A 262 -5.16 -0.77 -13.64
N LEU A 263 -5.37 0.38 -13.01
CA LEU A 263 -5.74 1.62 -13.72
C LEU A 263 -4.54 2.33 -14.36
N GLY A 264 -3.31 1.87 -14.05
CA GLY A 264 -2.09 2.51 -14.52
C GLY A 264 -1.77 2.22 -15.98
N ASP A 265 -1.17 3.21 -16.65
CA ASP A 265 -0.62 3.10 -17.99
C ASP A 265 0.70 2.30 -18.01
N VAL A 266 1.25 2.02 -19.21
CA VAL A 266 2.55 1.37 -19.39
C VAL A 266 3.67 2.09 -18.62
N THR A 267 3.62 3.43 -18.55
CA THR A 267 4.57 4.24 -17.77
C THR A 267 4.50 3.96 -16.28
N SER A 268 3.30 3.73 -15.74
CA SER A 268 3.07 3.34 -14.34
C SER A 268 3.69 1.97 -14.03
N PHE A 269 3.60 1.01 -14.96
CA PHE A 269 4.26 -0.30 -14.80
C PHE A 269 5.77 -0.19 -14.78
N ILE A 270 6.36 0.58 -15.71
CA ILE A 270 7.81 0.79 -15.73
C ILE A 270 8.27 1.42 -14.42
N LEU A 271 7.56 2.43 -13.93
CA LEU A 271 7.89 3.09 -12.66
C LEU A 271 7.75 2.13 -11.47
N ALA A 272 6.70 1.32 -11.42
CA ALA A 272 6.50 0.31 -10.39
C ALA A 272 7.66 -0.70 -10.34
N PHE A 273 8.13 -1.17 -11.50
CA PHE A 273 9.31 -2.03 -11.58
C PHE A 273 10.58 -1.33 -11.11
N ILE A 274 10.76 -0.04 -11.39
CA ILE A 274 11.89 0.76 -10.89
C ILE A 274 11.82 0.86 -9.35
N ILE A 275 10.66 1.20 -8.79
CA ILE A 275 10.44 1.30 -7.32
C ILE A 275 10.79 -0.04 -6.65
N LEU A 276 10.26 -1.14 -7.16
CA LEU A 276 10.50 -2.48 -6.64
C LEU A 276 11.96 -2.91 -6.79
N SER A 277 12.64 -2.49 -7.86
CA SER A 277 14.08 -2.72 -8.05
C SER A 277 14.91 -1.99 -6.98
N ILE A 278 14.60 -0.71 -6.73
CA ILE A 278 15.25 0.08 -5.68
C ILE A 278 14.97 -0.56 -4.30
N PHE A 279 13.74 -0.95 -4.05
CA PHE A 279 13.36 -1.60 -2.79
C PHE A 279 14.05 -2.96 -2.60
N SER A 280 14.26 -3.72 -3.67
CA SER A 280 15.00 -4.99 -3.60
C SER A 280 16.43 -4.80 -3.11
N LEU A 281 17.08 -3.67 -3.41
CA LEU A 281 18.39 -3.33 -2.85
C LEU A 281 18.34 -3.09 -1.33
N CYS A 282 17.26 -2.48 -0.83
CA CYS A 282 17.02 -2.37 0.61
C CYS A 282 16.91 -3.76 1.27
N CYS A 283 16.15 -4.65 0.65
CA CYS A 283 15.98 -6.02 1.13
C CYS A 283 17.31 -6.79 1.11
N VAL A 284 18.15 -6.61 0.10
CA VAL A 284 19.51 -7.16 0.07
C VAL A 284 20.33 -6.65 1.27
N GLY A 285 20.25 -5.37 1.58
CA GLY A 285 20.91 -4.77 2.74
C GLY A 285 20.48 -5.41 4.07
N PHE A 286 19.18 -5.57 4.31
CA PHE A 286 18.65 -6.29 5.48
C PHE A 286 19.12 -7.75 5.51
N GLY A 287 19.11 -8.43 4.37
CA GLY A 287 19.60 -9.79 4.24
C GLY A 287 21.10 -9.92 4.62
N LEU A 288 21.94 -8.97 4.22
CA LEU A 288 23.35 -8.90 4.61
C LEU A 288 23.52 -8.69 6.13
N ILE A 289 22.69 -7.82 6.73
CA ILE A 289 22.69 -7.61 8.18
C ILE A 289 22.31 -8.91 8.89
N ALA A 290 21.25 -9.58 8.44
CA ALA A 290 20.82 -10.87 9.00
C ALA A 290 21.92 -11.94 8.86
N ALA A 291 22.54 -12.05 7.69
CA ALA A 291 23.65 -12.97 7.45
C ALA A 291 24.87 -12.70 8.35
N THR A 292 25.13 -11.45 8.71
CA THR A 292 26.22 -11.06 9.61
C THR A 292 25.99 -11.59 11.02
N LEU A 293 24.74 -11.52 11.48
CA LEU A 293 24.35 -11.96 12.84
C LEU A 293 24.17 -13.47 12.95
N ALA A 294 23.91 -14.14 11.85
CA ALA A 294 23.62 -15.57 11.80
C ALA A 294 24.90 -16.41 11.90
N LYS A 295 24.85 -17.50 12.64
CA LYS A 295 25.93 -18.52 12.70
C LYS A 295 25.71 -19.68 11.72
N SER A 296 24.48 -19.93 11.34
CA SER A 296 24.08 -21.01 10.41
C SER A 296 23.00 -20.53 9.47
N SER A 297 22.85 -21.23 8.35
CA SER A 297 21.81 -20.95 7.34
C SER A 297 20.39 -21.01 7.93
N GLY A 298 20.14 -21.94 8.87
CA GLY A 298 18.87 -21.99 9.61
C GLY A 298 18.67 -20.79 10.53
N ALA A 299 19.72 -20.36 11.26
CA ALA A 299 19.66 -19.18 12.09
C ALA A 299 19.46 -17.90 11.26
N ALA A 300 20.02 -17.84 10.05
CA ALA A 300 19.84 -16.72 9.13
C ALA A 300 18.37 -16.49 8.77
N THR A 301 17.62 -17.57 8.58
CA THR A 301 16.17 -17.53 8.34
C THR A 301 15.44 -16.88 9.52
N GLY A 302 15.68 -17.35 10.75
CA GLY A 302 15.05 -16.80 11.95
C GLY A 302 15.34 -15.31 12.15
N ILE A 303 16.60 -14.90 11.94
CA ILE A 303 16.98 -13.49 12.05
C ILE A 303 16.37 -12.65 10.92
N ALA A 304 16.29 -13.18 9.71
CA ALA A 304 15.63 -12.50 8.59
C ALA A 304 14.16 -12.17 8.90
N PHE A 305 13.43 -13.05 9.58
CA PHE A 305 12.05 -12.81 9.99
C PHE A 305 11.88 -11.62 10.93
N ILE A 306 12.88 -11.25 11.72
CA ILE A 306 12.84 -10.04 12.57
C ILE A 306 12.67 -8.78 11.72
N PHE A 307 13.26 -8.75 10.50
CA PHE A 307 13.10 -7.65 9.56
C PHE A 307 11.86 -7.82 8.67
N ILE A 308 11.57 -9.04 8.25
CA ILE A 308 10.45 -9.36 7.36
C ILE A 308 9.11 -8.99 8.02
N MET A 309 8.89 -9.34 9.29
CA MET A 309 7.62 -9.15 9.97
C MET A 309 7.18 -7.68 10.04
N PRO A 310 8.01 -6.72 10.53
CA PRO A 310 7.60 -5.32 10.53
C PRO A 310 7.35 -4.77 9.12
N LEU A 311 8.22 -5.09 8.16
CA LEU A 311 8.08 -4.66 6.77
C LEU A 311 6.78 -5.19 6.15
N MET A 312 6.41 -6.43 6.45
CA MET A 312 5.21 -7.06 5.96
C MET A 312 3.95 -6.45 6.60
N PHE A 313 3.86 -6.48 7.93
CA PHE A 313 2.61 -6.08 8.61
C PHE A 313 2.36 -4.58 8.60
N LEU A 314 3.40 -3.76 8.73
CA LEU A 314 3.26 -2.32 8.77
C LEU A 314 3.34 -1.65 7.40
N GLY A 315 3.92 -2.33 6.41
CA GLY A 315 4.20 -1.70 5.11
C GLY A 315 3.36 -2.21 3.96
N THR A 316 3.00 -3.51 3.89
CA THR A 316 2.38 -4.05 2.68
C THR A 316 0.85 -3.97 2.66
N PHE A 317 0.21 -3.73 3.79
CA PHE A 317 -1.24 -3.69 3.91
C PHE A 317 -1.80 -2.28 4.14
N VAL A 318 -1.09 -1.25 3.69
CA VAL A 318 -1.50 0.17 3.85
C VAL A 318 -2.86 0.44 3.22
N SER A 319 -3.12 -0.11 2.05
CA SER A 319 -4.39 0.07 1.33
C SER A 319 -5.57 -0.69 1.96
N VAL A 320 -5.30 -1.65 2.86
CA VAL A 320 -6.32 -2.52 3.46
C VAL A 320 -6.83 -2.00 4.81
N GLY A 321 -6.48 -0.77 5.19
CA GLY A 321 -7.06 -0.13 6.39
C GLY A 321 -6.38 -0.53 7.68
N LEU A 322 -5.12 -0.13 7.86
CA LEU A 322 -4.44 -0.21 9.15
C LEU A 322 -5.08 0.75 10.17
N SER A 323 -5.05 0.38 11.46
CA SER A 323 -5.39 1.32 12.52
C SER A 323 -4.49 2.57 12.46
N ALA A 324 -4.95 3.71 12.98
CA ALA A 324 -4.18 4.96 12.97
C ALA A 324 -2.76 4.78 13.55
N ILE A 325 -2.65 4.04 14.66
CA ILE A 325 -1.35 3.75 15.31
C ILE A 325 -0.46 2.92 14.39
N ALA A 326 -1.01 1.90 13.73
CA ALA A 326 -0.24 1.04 12.81
C ALA A 326 0.16 1.80 11.54
N LYS A 327 -0.67 2.71 11.05
CA LYS A 327 -0.35 3.59 9.92
C LYS A 327 0.82 4.53 10.25
N ASP A 328 0.83 5.14 11.43
CA ASP A 328 1.94 5.99 11.87
C ASP A 328 3.22 5.18 12.11
N ALA A 329 3.12 3.99 12.68
CA ALA A 329 4.25 3.07 12.80
C ALA A 329 4.76 2.62 11.42
N GLY A 330 3.87 2.45 10.45
CA GLY A 330 4.21 2.09 9.07
C GLY A 330 5.13 3.10 8.39
N LYS A 331 5.00 4.38 8.70
CA LYS A 331 5.87 5.44 8.13
C LYS A 331 7.36 5.27 8.47
N PHE A 332 7.70 4.42 9.44
CA PHE A 332 9.09 4.09 9.76
C PHE A 332 9.66 2.92 8.95
N VAL A 333 8.86 2.28 8.10
CA VAL A 333 9.32 1.16 7.28
C VAL A 333 9.25 1.49 5.79
N PRO A 334 10.30 1.13 5.01
CA PRO A 334 10.36 1.50 3.58
C PRO A 334 9.28 0.83 2.74
N SER A 335 8.79 -0.35 3.13
CA SER A 335 7.71 -1.05 2.43
C SER A 335 6.37 -0.29 2.44
N TYR A 336 6.14 0.59 3.42
CA TYR A 336 4.98 1.48 3.46
C TYR A 336 4.95 2.39 2.22
N TYR A 337 6.05 3.08 1.96
CA TYR A 337 6.16 3.99 0.82
C TYR A 337 6.13 3.26 -0.53
N VAL A 338 6.68 2.04 -0.59
CA VAL A 338 6.56 1.20 -1.78
C VAL A 338 5.11 0.86 -2.07
N THR A 339 4.37 0.40 -1.06
CA THR A 339 2.96 0.01 -1.23
C THR A 339 2.09 1.23 -1.53
N ASP A 340 2.33 2.39 -0.89
CA ASP A 340 1.57 3.61 -1.15
C ASP A 340 1.80 4.14 -2.57
N ALA A 341 3.05 4.14 -3.05
CA ALA A 341 3.37 4.48 -4.44
C ALA A 341 2.68 3.54 -5.45
N LEU A 342 2.72 2.22 -5.20
CA LEU A 342 2.06 1.24 -6.07
C LEU A 342 0.53 1.37 -6.02
N THR A 343 -0.04 1.66 -4.86
CA THR A 343 -1.48 1.95 -4.69
C THR A 343 -1.87 3.20 -5.47
N SER A 344 -1.05 4.24 -5.38
CA SER A 344 -1.28 5.49 -6.12
C SER A 344 -1.23 5.28 -7.64
N LEU A 345 -0.28 4.48 -8.13
CA LEU A 345 -0.15 4.15 -9.55
C LEU A 345 -1.31 3.27 -10.06
N PHE A 346 -1.67 2.23 -9.33
CA PHE A 346 -2.53 1.16 -9.84
C PHE A 346 -4.00 1.26 -9.41
N LEU A 347 -4.31 1.89 -8.26
CA LEU A 347 -5.67 2.03 -7.75
C LEU A 347 -6.21 3.45 -7.88
N ARG A 348 -5.35 4.47 -7.65
CA ARG A 348 -5.76 5.88 -7.75
C ARG A 348 -5.58 6.45 -9.16
N GLY A 349 -4.86 5.74 -10.05
CA GLY A 349 -4.54 6.22 -11.40
C GLY A 349 -3.70 7.51 -11.39
N ALA A 350 -2.89 7.71 -10.35
CA ALA A 350 -2.09 8.91 -10.20
C ALA A 350 -1.02 9.01 -11.28
N SER A 351 -0.75 10.24 -11.74
CA SER A 351 0.33 10.51 -12.69
C SER A 351 1.68 10.10 -12.10
N VAL A 352 2.55 9.52 -12.91
CA VAL A 352 3.93 9.15 -12.53
C VAL A 352 4.77 10.31 -12.00
N THR A 353 4.37 11.56 -12.31
CA THR A 353 5.00 12.79 -11.83
C THR A 353 4.33 13.38 -10.58
N SER A 354 3.37 12.67 -9.97
CA SER A 354 2.68 13.12 -8.76
C SER A 354 3.70 13.39 -7.63
N PRO A 355 3.57 14.51 -6.91
CA PRO A 355 4.46 14.84 -5.78
C PRO A 355 4.52 13.74 -4.72
N ALA A 356 3.40 13.07 -4.44
CA ALA A 356 3.33 11.96 -3.49
C ALA A 356 4.23 10.80 -3.92
N ILE A 357 4.10 10.36 -5.18
CA ILE A 357 4.91 9.26 -5.73
C ILE A 357 6.40 9.61 -5.73
N LEU A 358 6.74 10.85 -6.09
CA LEU A 358 8.15 11.32 -6.10
C LEU A 358 8.73 11.35 -4.68
N LEU A 359 7.94 11.72 -3.68
CA LEU A 359 8.32 11.68 -2.28
C LEU A 359 8.58 10.24 -1.84
N ASP A 360 7.67 9.32 -2.14
CA ASP A 360 7.81 7.91 -1.80
C ASP A 360 9.07 7.29 -2.41
N ILE A 361 9.31 7.52 -3.70
CA ILE A 361 10.52 7.06 -4.39
C ILE A 361 11.77 7.61 -3.72
N SER A 362 11.76 8.88 -3.34
CA SER A 362 12.90 9.54 -2.68
C SER A 362 13.20 8.88 -1.33
N ILE A 363 12.17 8.63 -0.53
CA ILE A 363 12.29 7.98 0.76
C ILE A 363 12.80 6.54 0.59
N VAL A 364 12.20 5.75 -0.32
CA VAL A 364 12.62 4.37 -0.59
C VAL A 364 14.07 4.33 -1.07
N THR A 365 14.50 5.28 -1.90
CA THR A 365 15.87 5.37 -2.41
C THR A 365 16.87 5.65 -1.26
N ILE A 366 16.55 6.58 -0.37
CA ILE A 366 17.38 6.91 0.79
C ILE A 366 17.49 5.69 1.71
N TYR A 367 16.36 5.06 2.07
CA TYR A 367 16.37 3.84 2.88
C TYR A 367 17.21 2.74 2.24
N SER A 368 17.04 2.51 0.94
CA SER A 368 17.78 1.48 0.20
C SER A 368 19.27 1.73 0.21
N ALA A 369 19.70 2.97 -0.01
CA ALA A 369 21.10 3.35 0.04
C ALA A 369 21.69 3.16 1.44
N VAL A 370 21.02 3.66 2.48
CA VAL A 370 21.50 3.58 3.87
C VAL A 370 21.60 2.12 4.33
N VAL A 371 20.53 1.34 4.16
CA VAL A 371 20.48 -0.05 4.63
C VAL A 371 21.46 -0.94 3.86
N LEU A 372 21.59 -0.74 2.54
CA LEU A 372 22.54 -1.48 1.72
C LEU A 372 24.00 -1.17 2.14
N ILE A 373 24.34 0.10 2.32
CA ILE A 373 25.68 0.52 2.76
C ILE A 373 25.98 -0.07 4.14
N LEU A 374 25.06 0.03 5.09
CA LEU A 374 25.21 -0.56 6.42
C LEU A 374 25.38 -2.08 6.34
N GLY A 375 24.56 -2.77 5.54
CA GLY A 375 24.70 -4.21 5.32
C GLY A 375 26.06 -4.61 4.77
N ILE A 376 26.55 -3.88 3.76
CA ILE A 376 27.87 -4.12 3.16
C ILE A 376 29.00 -3.90 4.19
N ILE A 377 28.97 -2.81 4.96
CA ILE A 377 29.98 -2.50 5.97
C ILE A 377 30.00 -3.55 7.07
N LEU A 378 28.83 -3.88 7.64
CA LEU A 378 28.70 -4.85 8.72
C LEU A 378 29.15 -6.25 8.26
N TYR A 379 28.69 -6.70 7.11
CA TYR A 379 29.10 -7.99 6.57
C TYR A 379 30.60 -7.99 6.21
N GLY A 380 31.10 -6.91 5.64
CA GLY A 380 32.52 -6.74 5.35
C GLY A 380 33.43 -6.83 6.59
N LYS A 381 32.97 -6.30 7.73
CA LYS A 381 33.70 -6.27 8.97
C LYS A 381 33.54 -7.53 9.83
N TYR A 382 32.33 -8.03 9.97
CA TYR A 382 31.97 -9.09 10.92
C TYR A 382 31.54 -10.42 10.26
N GLY A 383 31.07 -10.40 9.02
CA GLY A 383 30.56 -11.58 8.33
C GLY A 383 31.63 -12.53 7.76
N LYS A 384 32.92 -12.22 7.94
CA LYS A 384 34.06 -12.97 7.35
C LYS A 384 34.73 -13.95 8.31
N THR A 385 34.33 -13.96 9.57
CA THR A 385 34.87 -14.85 10.62
C THR A 385 34.19 -16.21 10.64
#